data_f935e38e2126b42bef01dc3cde0b12a7
#
_entry.id   f935e38e2126b42bef01dc3cde0b12a7
#
_cell.length_a   1.000
_cell.length_b   1.000
_cell.length_c   1.000
_cell.angle_alpha   90.00
_cell.angle_beta   90.00
_cell.angle_gamma   90.00
#
_symmetry.space_group_name_H-M   'P 1'
#
loop_
_entity.id
_entity.type
_entity.pdbx_description
1 polymer ?
#
loop_
_entity_poly.entity_id
_entity_poly.type
_entity_poly.pdbx_seq_one_letter_code
_entity_poly.pdbx_strand_id
1 'polypeptide(L)'
;DYITANKIDVDNITDKQLGKARNYAVEQAKEATFHQANSIATAINQFSRKNKLTKGAMDAILPFVKTPLNVAKAGLEYNPTGLLKTITVDTAKLRKGNITINKYIDNLSKGLTGTGIAVLGYALADAGILKASGGEDDKKEDYDEALGKQSYSIKIAGKTYSLDWLAPTGIPLFTGAEAYLIKNTKNSE
;
A
#
# COMPACT_ATOMS: atom_id res chain seq x y z
N ASP A 1 7.37 -1.43 -20.15
CA ASP A 1 7.99 -0.17 -20.55
C ASP A 1 7.03 0.63 -21.42
N TYR A 2 6.93 1.96 -21.19
CA TYR A 2 6.02 2.86 -21.92
C TYR A 2 6.30 2.88 -23.43
N ILE A 3 7.56 2.87 -23.81
CA ILE A 3 8.01 2.91 -25.21
C ILE A 3 7.54 1.66 -25.93
N THR A 4 7.78 0.49 -25.36
CA THR A 4 7.37 -0.80 -25.90
C THR A 4 5.84 -0.94 -25.98
N ALA A 5 5.13 -0.56 -24.90
CA ALA A 5 3.68 -0.65 -24.84
C ALA A 5 2.96 0.26 -25.85
N ASN A 6 3.58 1.41 -26.19
CA ASN A 6 3.03 2.35 -27.19
C ASN A 6 3.65 2.18 -28.58
N LYS A 7 4.47 1.14 -28.78
CA LYS A 7 5.15 0.83 -30.06
C LYS A 7 5.88 2.05 -30.66
N ILE A 8 6.58 2.82 -29.79
CA ILE A 8 7.30 4.01 -30.20
C ILE A 8 8.64 3.57 -30.80
N ASP A 9 8.90 4.03 -32.02
CA ASP A 9 10.20 3.86 -32.66
C ASP A 9 11.21 4.80 -31.99
N VAL A 10 12.26 4.22 -31.38
CA VAL A 10 13.27 4.97 -30.62
C VAL A 10 14.14 5.82 -31.53
N ASP A 11 14.39 5.35 -32.77
CA ASP A 11 15.24 6.03 -33.71
C ASP A 11 14.55 7.25 -34.37
N ASN A 12 13.21 7.28 -34.37
CA ASN A 12 12.38 8.35 -34.94
C ASN A 12 11.40 8.95 -33.87
N ILE A 13 11.83 9.01 -32.61
CA ILE A 13 10.99 9.54 -31.54
C ILE A 13 10.78 11.06 -31.67
N THR A 14 9.53 11.49 -31.69
CA THR A 14 9.18 12.92 -31.69
C THR A 14 9.29 13.53 -30.28
N ASP A 15 9.53 14.86 -30.19
CA ASP A 15 9.59 15.58 -28.91
C ASP A 15 8.33 15.37 -28.06
N LYS A 16 7.16 15.29 -28.69
CA LYS A 16 5.88 15.02 -28.02
C LYS A 16 5.83 13.62 -27.42
N GLN A 17 6.35 12.62 -28.12
CA GLN A 17 6.43 11.23 -27.62
C GLN A 17 7.45 11.12 -26.49
N LEU A 18 8.61 11.78 -26.64
CA LEU A 18 9.64 11.84 -25.61
C LEU A 18 9.12 12.54 -24.34
N GLY A 19 8.38 13.63 -24.48
CA GLY A 19 7.73 14.32 -23.37
C GLY A 19 6.73 13.42 -22.61
N LYS A 20 5.92 12.65 -23.33
CA LYS A 20 4.99 11.68 -22.73
C LYS A 20 5.72 10.55 -22.02
N ALA A 21 6.78 10.00 -22.59
CA ALA A 21 7.58 8.95 -21.98
C ALA A 21 8.28 9.44 -20.68
N ARG A 22 8.83 10.66 -20.70
CA ARG A 22 9.41 11.30 -19.49
C ARG A 22 8.37 11.51 -18.40
N ASN A 23 7.20 12.04 -18.74
CA ASN A 23 6.13 12.24 -17.77
C ASN A 23 5.66 10.91 -17.17
N TYR A 24 5.53 9.87 -17.96
CA TYR A 24 5.21 8.53 -17.47
C TYR A 24 6.28 8.02 -16.51
N ALA A 25 7.57 8.13 -16.86
CA ALA A 25 8.66 7.71 -15.99
C ALA A 25 8.69 8.49 -14.67
N VAL A 26 8.44 9.81 -14.70
CA VAL A 26 8.34 10.64 -13.48
C VAL A 26 7.17 10.21 -12.60
N GLU A 27 5.99 9.93 -13.17
CA GLU A 27 4.84 9.48 -12.38
C GLU A 27 5.09 8.08 -11.79
N GLN A 28 5.72 7.16 -12.51
CA GLN A 28 6.12 5.86 -11.98
C GLN A 28 7.15 5.99 -10.84
N ALA A 29 8.14 6.87 -10.99
CA ALA A 29 9.12 7.14 -9.93
C ALA A 29 8.45 7.73 -8.68
N LYS A 30 7.50 8.67 -8.84
CA LYS A 30 6.72 9.22 -7.72
C LYS A 30 5.88 8.15 -7.03
N GLU A 31 5.28 7.23 -7.78
CA GLU A 31 4.50 6.12 -7.23
C GLU A 31 5.41 5.16 -6.44
N ALA A 32 6.54 4.77 -7.01
CA ALA A 32 7.51 3.88 -6.36
C ALA A 32 8.12 4.47 -5.07
N THR A 33 8.22 5.80 -4.98
CA THR A 33 8.74 6.51 -3.80
C THR A 33 7.66 7.10 -2.89
N PHE A 34 6.39 6.75 -3.12
CA PHE A 34 5.23 7.30 -2.38
C PHE A 34 5.13 8.85 -2.41
N HIS A 35 5.68 9.47 -3.46
CA HIS A 35 5.65 10.94 -3.64
C HIS A 35 4.55 11.42 -4.60
N GLN A 36 3.65 10.55 -5.05
CA GLN A 36 2.54 10.94 -5.91
C GLN A 36 1.60 11.94 -5.24
N ALA A 37 0.86 12.68 -6.07
CA ALA A 37 -0.15 13.60 -5.57
C ALA A 37 -1.25 12.86 -4.81
N ASN A 38 -1.53 13.32 -3.59
CA ASN A 38 -2.58 12.77 -2.75
C ASN A 38 -3.69 13.82 -2.58
N SER A 39 -4.92 13.45 -2.92
CA SER A 39 -6.08 14.35 -2.86
C SER A 39 -6.35 14.86 -1.44
N ILE A 40 -6.12 14.05 -0.42
CA ILE A 40 -6.28 14.44 0.99
C ILE A 40 -5.20 15.46 1.38
N ALA A 41 -3.93 15.18 1.06
CA ALA A 41 -2.84 16.13 1.31
C ALA A 41 -3.03 17.43 0.54
N THR A 42 -3.58 17.36 -0.68
CA THR A 42 -3.91 18.54 -1.49
C THR A 42 -5.05 19.33 -0.85
N ALA A 43 -6.10 18.68 -0.34
CA ALA A 43 -7.20 19.35 0.37
C ALA A 43 -6.72 20.03 1.66
N ILE A 44 -5.88 19.35 2.45
CA ILE A 44 -5.25 19.93 3.65
C ILE A 44 -4.44 21.19 3.28
N ASN A 45 -3.65 21.10 2.19
CA ASN A 45 -2.87 22.24 1.71
C ASN A 45 -3.74 23.40 1.23
N GLN A 46 -4.84 23.13 0.53
CA GLN A 46 -5.78 24.18 0.10
C GLN A 46 -6.48 24.84 1.29
N PHE A 47 -6.82 24.09 2.33
CA PHE A 47 -7.42 24.63 3.54
C PHE A 47 -6.44 25.52 4.32
N SER A 48 -5.18 25.12 4.44
CA SER A 48 -4.14 25.85 5.15
C SER A 48 -3.72 27.16 4.45
N ARG A 49 -3.84 27.23 3.12
CA ARG A 49 -3.51 28.44 2.35
C ARG A 49 -4.46 29.61 2.55
N LYS A 50 -5.62 29.39 3.18
CA LYS A 50 -6.57 30.48 3.51
C LYS A 50 -6.04 31.43 4.57
N ASN A 51 -5.05 31.04 5.39
CA ASN A 51 -4.46 31.86 6.45
C ASN A 51 -2.94 32.02 6.25
N LYS A 52 -2.46 33.27 6.12
CA LYS A 52 -1.03 33.57 5.88
C LYS A 52 -0.08 33.06 6.99
N LEU A 53 -0.55 33.04 8.25
CA LEU A 53 0.25 32.58 9.40
C LEU A 53 0.47 31.03 9.42
N THR A 54 -0.48 30.28 8.88
CA THR A 54 -0.40 28.81 8.88
C THR A 54 0.36 28.26 7.69
N LYS A 55 0.58 29.09 6.65
CA LYS A 55 1.22 28.67 5.40
C LYS A 55 2.64 28.12 5.60
N GLY A 56 3.51 28.86 6.30
CA GLY A 56 4.91 28.46 6.50
C GLY A 56 5.07 27.17 7.33
N ALA A 57 4.28 27.04 8.40
CA ALA A 57 4.29 25.83 9.23
C ALA A 57 3.75 24.63 8.46
N MET A 58 2.71 24.81 7.65
CA MET A 58 2.11 23.72 6.87
C MET A 58 2.98 23.30 5.68
N ASP A 59 3.68 24.21 5.02
CA ASP A 59 4.62 23.87 3.94
C ASP A 59 5.78 23.00 4.46
N ALA A 60 6.19 23.15 5.72
CA ALA A 60 7.17 22.31 6.38
C ALA A 60 6.60 20.92 6.77
N ILE A 61 5.33 20.85 7.16
CA ILE A 61 4.67 19.61 7.63
C ILE A 61 4.15 18.75 6.46
N LEU A 62 3.75 19.39 5.35
CA LEU A 62 3.14 18.69 4.20
C LEU A 62 3.93 17.52 3.63
N PRO A 63 5.27 17.58 3.48
CA PRO A 63 6.03 16.41 3.03
C PRO A 63 5.89 15.21 3.96
N PHE A 64 5.84 15.45 5.28
CA PHE A 64 5.69 14.41 6.30
C PHE A 64 4.28 13.80 6.36
N VAL A 65 3.26 14.51 5.87
CA VAL A 65 1.88 14.01 5.78
C VAL A 65 1.64 13.23 4.48
N LYS A 66 2.22 13.67 3.37
CA LYS A 66 2.01 13.04 2.05
C LYS A 66 2.49 11.60 2.01
N THR A 67 3.68 11.33 2.49
CA THR A 67 4.28 9.99 2.42
C THR A 67 3.48 8.95 3.22
N PRO A 68 3.13 9.17 4.51
CA PRO A 68 2.28 8.24 5.25
C PRO A 68 0.92 8.01 4.60
N LEU A 69 0.27 9.07 4.07
CA LEU A 69 -1.01 8.91 3.38
C LEU A 69 -0.90 8.10 2.09
N ASN A 70 0.18 8.25 1.34
CA ASN A 70 0.41 7.48 0.13
C ASN A 70 0.76 6.03 0.45
N VAL A 71 1.50 5.80 1.53
CA VAL A 71 1.77 4.45 2.07
C VAL A 71 0.47 3.77 2.48
N ALA A 72 -0.39 4.44 3.25
CA ALA A 72 -1.69 3.93 3.65
C ALA A 72 -2.58 3.61 2.44
N LYS A 73 -2.59 4.51 1.43
CA LYS A 73 -3.30 4.28 0.17
C LYS A 73 -2.77 3.05 -0.56
N ALA A 74 -1.45 2.90 -0.69
CA ALA A 74 -0.84 1.72 -1.30
C ALA A 74 -1.20 0.45 -0.53
N GLY A 75 -1.17 0.47 0.80
CA GLY A 75 -1.62 -0.65 1.63
C GLY A 75 -3.06 -1.07 1.35
N LEU A 76 -3.97 -0.10 1.10
CA LEU A 76 -5.35 -0.38 0.71
C LEU A 76 -5.50 -0.87 -0.73
N GLU A 77 -4.64 -0.43 -1.65
CA GLU A 77 -4.64 -0.88 -3.05
C GLU A 77 -4.11 -2.31 -3.18
N TYR A 78 -3.05 -2.64 -2.43
CA TYR A 78 -2.45 -3.99 -2.35
C TYR A 78 -3.10 -4.84 -1.26
N ASN A 79 -4.43 -5.08 -1.36
CA ASN A 79 -5.16 -5.78 -0.33
C ASN A 79 -6.52 -6.27 -0.91
N PRO A 80 -7.22 -7.22 -0.31
CA PRO A 80 -8.53 -7.66 -0.77
C PRO A 80 -9.56 -6.53 -0.94
N THR A 81 -9.49 -5.47 -0.13
CA THR A 81 -10.38 -4.31 -0.27
C THR A 81 -10.10 -3.52 -1.55
N GLY A 82 -8.83 -3.39 -1.95
CA GLY A 82 -8.41 -2.79 -3.22
C GLY A 82 -8.90 -3.61 -4.41
N LEU A 83 -8.82 -4.94 -4.34
CA LEU A 83 -9.37 -5.84 -5.34
C LEU A 83 -10.89 -5.67 -5.48
N LEU A 84 -11.62 -5.68 -4.36
CA LEU A 84 -13.06 -5.50 -4.36
C LEU A 84 -13.47 -4.13 -4.94
N LYS A 85 -12.77 -3.06 -4.55
CA LYS A 85 -12.96 -1.72 -5.11
C LYS A 85 -12.75 -1.73 -6.63
N THR A 86 -11.71 -2.38 -7.12
CA THR A 86 -11.42 -2.43 -8.56
C THR A 86 -12.52 -3.17 -9.32
N ILE A 87 -12.95 -4.33 -8.84
CA ILE A 87 -14.00 -5.12 -9.49
C ILE A 87 -15.34 -4.38 -9.50
N THR A 88 -15.64 -3.60 -8.47
CA THR A 88 -16.95 -2.90 -8.36
C THR A 88 -16.87 -1.47 -8.90
N VAL A 89 -16.12 -0.61 -8.23
CA VAL A 89 -16.08 0.84 -8.50
C VAL A 89 -15.34 1.16 -9.78
N ASP A 90 -14.14 0.59 -9.96
CA ASP A 90 -13.30 0.93 -11.10
C ASP A 90 -13.84 0.31 -12.39
N THR A 91 -14.51 -0.85 -12.34
CA THR A 91 -15.26 -1.39 -13.48
C THR A 91 -16.38 -0.43 -13.92
N ALA A 92 -17.13 0.13 -12.97
CA ALA A 92 -18.17 1.12 -13.29
C ALA A 92 -17.57 2.41 -13.88
N LYS A 93 -16.43 2.86 -13.39
CA LYS A 93 -15.68 4.02 -13.92
C LYS A 93 -15.14 3.76 -15.31
N LEU A 94 -14.63 2.55 -15.58
CA LEU A 94 -14.13 2.15 -16.89
C LEU A 94 -15.25 2.17 -17.93
N ARG A 95 -16.42 1.61 -17.58
CA ARG A 95 -17.62 1.62 -18.46
C ARG A 95 -18.10 3.04 -18.80
N LYS A 96 -17.91 3.99 -17.88
CA LYS A 96 -18.25 5.41 -18.08
C LYS A 96 -17.13 6.22 -18.75
N GLY A 97 -15.99 5.61 -19.08
CA GLY A 97 -14.84 6.30 -19.66
C GLY A 97 -14.08 7.21 -18.66
N ASN A 98 -14.35 7.09 -17.36
CA ASN A 98 -13.73 7.92 -16.32
C ASN A 98 -12.34 7.46 -15.90
N ILE A 99 -11.93 6.26 -16.28
CA ILE A 99 -10.56 5.76 -16.16
C ILE A 99 -10.15 5.03 -17.42
N THR A 100 -8.85 4.97 -17.68
CA THR A 100 -8.28 4.21 -18.81
C THR A 100 -8.22 2.72 -18.49
N ILE A 101 -8.21 1.89 -19.54
CA ILE A 101 -8.03 0.44 -19.38
C ILE A 101 -6.71 0.09 -18.71
N ASN A 102 -5.64 0.83 -19.00
CA ASN A 102 -4.33 0.62 -18.38
C ASN A 102 -4.38 0.87 -16.87
N LYS A 103 -5.07 1.93 -16.43
CA LYS A 103 -5.25 2.21 -15.00
C LYS A 103 -6.12 1.15 -14.31
N TYR A 104 -7.13 0.64 -15.00
CA TYR A 104 -7.94 -0.47 -14.50
C TYR A 104 -7.11 -1.74 -14.30
N ILE A 105 -6.30 -2.11 -15.30
CA ILE A 105 -5.40 -3.28 -15.24
C ILE A 105 -4.37 -3.11 -14.11
N ASP A 106 -3.79 -1.93 -13.95
CA ASP A 106 -2.85 -1.62 -12.87
C ASP A 106 -3.50 -1.82 -11.50
N ASN A 107 -4.69 -1.24 -11.26
CA ASN A 107 -5.42 -1.40 -10.02
C ASN A 107 -5.82 -2.88 -9.75
N LEU A 108 -6.24 -3.59 -10.79
CA LEU A 108 -6.58 -5.02 -10.71
C LEU A 108 -5.36 -5.86 -10.33
N SER A 109 -4.22 -5.61 -10.97
CA SER A 109 -2.96 -6.31 -10.68
C SER A 109 -2.49 -6.08 -9.24
N LYS A 110 -2.54 -4.84 -8.76
CA LYS A 110 -2.23 -4.50 -7.36
C LYS A 110 -3.14 -5.25 -6.39
N GLY A 111 -4.45 -5.23 -6.62
CA GLY A 111 -5.42 -5.90 -5.77
C GLY A 111 -5.26 -7.43 -5.77
N LEU A 112 -5.01 -8.04 -6.92
CA LEU A 112 -4.75 -9.49 -7.04
C LEU A 112 -3.45 -9.89 -6.33
N THR A 113 -2.37 -9.15 -6.58
CA THR A 113 -1.07 -9.42 -5.95
C THR A 113 -1.17 -9.30 -4.42
N GLY A 114 -1.74 -8.20 -3.94
CA GLY A 114 -1.91 -7.98 -2.50
C GLY A 114 -2.83 -9.01 -1.84
N THR A 115 -3.90 -9.42 -2.53
CA THR A 115 -4.77 -10.50 -2.04
C THR A 115 -4.03 -11.83 -1.97
N GLY A 116 -3.23 -12.17 -2.98
CA GLY A 116 -2.41 -13.39 -2.97
C GLY A 116 -1.41 -13.40 -1.81
N ILE A 117 -0.75 -12.27 -1.55
CA ILE A 117 0.17 -12.12 -0.41
C ILE A 117 -0.60 -12.20 0.93
N ALA A 118 -1.81 -11.64 1.03
CA ALA A 118 -2.63 -11.76 2.23
C ALA A 118 -3.07 -13.20 2.50
N VAL A 119 -3.47 -13.95 1.46
CA VAL A 119 -3.78 -15.38 1.59
C VAL A 119 -2.55 -16.17 2.06
N LEU A 120 -1.38 -15.85 1.53
CA LEU A 120 -0.12 -16.44 2.01
C LEU A 120 0.12 -16.09 3.49
N GLY A 121 -0.06 -14.84 3.89
CA GLY A 121 0.06 -14.41 5.29
C GLY A 121 -0.87 -15.18 6.22
N TYR A 122 -2.13 -15.35 5.81
CA TYR A 122 -3.10 -16.16 6.53
C TYR A 122 -2.63 -17.62 6.68
N ALA A 123 -2.19 -18.24 5.60
CA ALA A 123 -1.72 -19.62 5.61
C ALA A 123 -0.46 -19.82 6.47
N LEU A 124 0.48 -18.87 6.44
CA LEU A 124 1.67 -18.89 7.28
C LEU A 124 1.34 -18.72 8.77
N ALA A 125 0.33 -17.91 9.09
CA ALA A 125 -0.15 -17.74 10.45
C ALA A 125 -0.88 -19.02 10.93
N ASP A 126 -1.72 -19.62 10.09
CA ASP A 126 -2.38 -20.90 10.37
C ASP A 126 -1.37 -22.02 10.63
N ALA A 127 -0.28 -22.05 9.89
CA ALA A 127 0.83 -23.00 10.09
C ALA A 127 1.71 -22.68 11.33
N GLY A 128 1.46 -21.59 12.07
CA GLY A 128 2.27 -21.16 13.21
C GLY A 128 3.67 -20.66 12.83
N ILE A 129 3.88 -20.36 11.54
CA ILE A 129 5.17 -19.86 11.01
C ILE A 129 5.24 -18.34 11.15
N LEU A 130 4.16 -17.63 10.84
CA LEU A 130 4.05 -16.17 10.94
C LEU A 130 3.23 -15.81 12.17
N LYS A 131 3.80 -14.98 13.04
CA LYS A 131 3.08 -14.39 14.17
C LYS A 131 2.52 -13.03 13.75
N ALA A 132 1.22 -12.84 13.98
CA ALA A 132 0.52 -11.56 13.86
C ALA A 132 0.80 -10.65 15.07
N SER A 133 0.10 -9.54 15.19
CA SER A 133 0.12 -8.72 16.41
C SER A 133 -0.31 -9.51 17.63
N GLY A 134 0.01 -9.03 18.84
CA GLY A 134 -0.18 -9.78 20.09
C GLY A 134 -1.64 -9.97 20.55
N GLY A 135 -2.64 -9.42 19.82
CA GLY A 135 -4.04 -9.43 20.23
C GLY A 135 -4.44 -8.22 21.10
N GLU A 136 -5.72 -8.09 21.46
CA GLU A 136 -6.33 -6.92 22.12
C GLU A 136 -5.82 -6.59 23.54
N ASP A 137 -4.87 -7.35 24.10
CA ASP A 137 -4.39 -7.16 25.47
C ASP A 137 -3.01 -6.49 25.49
N ASP A 138 -2.98 -5.15 25.50
CA ASP A 138 -1.75 -4.32 25.53
C ASP A 138 -0.76 -4.77 26.62
N LYS A 139 -1.26 -5.21 27.78
CA LYS A 139 -0.41 -5.70 28.89
C LYS A 139 0.27 -7.02 28.59
N LYS A 140 -0.37 -7.86 27.75
CA LYS A 140 0.19 -9.14 27.34
C LYS A 140 1.20 -8.94 26.21
N GLU A 141 1.01 -7.92 25.40
CA GLU A 141 1.93 -7.52 24.34
C GLU A 141 3.24 -6.98 24.93
N ASP A 142 3.18 -6.05 25.91
CA ASP A 142 4.32 -5.54 26.65
C ASP A 142 5.10 -6.67 27.37
N TYR A 143 4.40 -7.64 27.95
CA TYR A 143 5.00 -8.79 28.62
C TYR A 143 5.65 -9.75 27.61
N ASP A 144 5.01 -10.00 26.49
CA ASP A 144 5.54 -10.84 25.39
C ASP A 144 6.77 -10.19 24.73
N GLU A 145 6.77 -8.85 24.56
CA GLU A 145 7.95 -8.11 24.09
C GLU A 145 9.12 -8.18 25.10
N ALA A 146 8.84 -8.04 26.37
CA ALA A 146 9.85 -8.18 27.44
C ALA A 146 10.45 -9.60 27.47
N LEU A 147 9.70 -10.62 27.03
CA LEU A 147 10.17 -11.99 26.84
C LEU A 147 10.85 -12.24 25.48
N GLY A 148 11.06 -11.19 24.66
CA GLY A 148 11.66 -11.29 23.34
C GLY A 148 10.74 -11.88 22.25
N LYS A 149 9.42 -11.92 22.51
CA LYS A 149 8.41 -12.32 21.54
C LYS A 149 7.98 -11.10 20.75
N GLN A 150 8.49 -10.93 19.54
CA GLN A 150 8.17 -9.81 18.67
C GLN A 150 6.88 -10.04 17.91
N SER A 151 6.04 -8.99 17.83
CA SER A 151 4.93 -8.90 16.89
C SER A 151 5.45 -8.96 15.45
N TYR A 152 4.63 -9.37 14.50
CA TYR A 152 5.03 -9.51 13.09
C TYR A 152 6.38 -10.20 12.87
N SER A 153 6.49 -11.41 13.39
CA SER A 153 7.71 -12.20 13.32
C SER A 153 7.48 -13.54 12.63
N ILE A 154 8.53 -14.05 12.00
CA ILE A 154 8.52 -15.35 11.36
C ILE A 154 9.41 -16.33 12.14
N LYS A 155 8.92 -17.55 12.35
CA LYS A 155 9.65 -18.62 13.02
C LYS A 155 10.23 -19.59 11.99
N ILE A 156 11.55 -19.66 11.89
CA ILE A 156 12.26 -20.52 10.97
C ILE A 156 13.30 -21.32 11.75
N ALA A 157 13.29 -22.63 11.65
CA ALA A 157 14.24 -23.54 12.30
C ALA A 157 14.40 -23.27 13.82
N GLY A 158 13.28 -22.97 14.51
CA GLY A 158 13.26 -22.70 15.95
C GLY A 158 13.74 -21.29 16.36
N LYS A 159 14.14 -20.44 15.40
CA LYS A 159 14.53 -19.03 15.64
C LYS A 159 13.42 -18.11 15.16
N THR A 160 13.21 -17.01 15.88
CA THR A 160 12.24 -15.96 15.55
C THR A 160 12.98 -14.77 14.95
N TYR A 161 12.48 -14.27 13.83
CA TYR A 161 13.00 -13.11 13.11
C TYR A 161 11.89 -12.06 12.98
N SER A 162 12.16 -10.81 13.39
CA SER A 162 11.24 -9.69 13.18
C SER A 162 11.10 -9.37 11.71
N LEU A 163 9.89 -9.02 11.29
CA LEU A 163 9.55 -8.58 9.95
C LEU A 163 9.21 -7.07 9.88
N ASP A 164 9.47 -6.30 10.95
CA ASP A 164 9.15 -4.87 11.02
C ASP A 164 9.81 -4.06 9.91
N TRP A 165 10.98 -4.49 9.47
CA TRP A 165 11.70 -3.91 8.35
C TRP A 165 10.97 -4.05 6.99
N LEU A 166 9.99 -4.96 6.88
CA LEU A 166 9.16 -5.08 5.69
C LEU A 166 8.10 -3.98 5.58
N ALA A 167 7.85 -3.22 6.63
CA ALA A 167 6.92 -2.10 6.56
C ALA A 167 7.47 -1.02 5.60
N PRO A 168 6.65 -0.45 4.73
CA PRO A 168 5.20 -0.67 4.56
C PRO A 168 4.84 -1.78 3.56
N THR A 169 5.80 -2.39 2.87
CA THR A 169 5.55 -3.37 1.81
C THR A 169 4.96 -4.69 2.32
N GLY A 170 5.20 -5.00 3.61
CA GLY A 170 4.65 -6.17 4.30
C GLY A 170 3.18 -6.06 4.70
N ILE A 171 2.53 -4.90 4.54
CA ILE A 171 1.14 -4.70 4.93
C ILE A 171 0.18 -5.79 4.42
N PRO A 172 0.22 -6.23 3.16
CA PRO A 172 -0.66 -7.30 2.71
C PRO A 172 -0.45 -8.63 3.46
N LEU A 173 0.81 -8.99 3.72
CA LEU A 173 1.17 -10.21 4.45
C LEU A 173 0.63 -10.15 5.89
N PHE A 174 0.85 -9.03 6.57
CA PHE A 174 0.38 -8.83 7.94
C PHE A 174 -1.14 -8.79 8.01
N THR A 175 -1.82 -8.17 7.04
CA THR A 175 -3.29 -8.19 6.94
C THR A 175 -3.83 -9.62 6.90
N GLY A 176 -3.16 -10.53 6.19
CA GLY A 176 -3.53 -11.94 6.16
C GLY A 176 -3.35 -12.63 7.51
N ALA A 177 -2.24 -12.38 8.19
CA ALA A 177 -1.96 -12.92 9.51
C ALA A 177 -2.96 -12.41 10.58
N GLU A 178 -3.31 -11.12 10.54
CA GLU A 178 -4.33 -10.53 11.42
C GLU A 178 -5.72 -11.13 11.15
N ALA A 179 -6.09 -11.36 9.90
CA ALA A 179 -7.36 -12.00 9.56
C ALA A 179 -7.47 -13.42 10.16
N TYR A 180 -6.36 -14.18 10.20
CA TYR A 180 -6.30 -15.47 10.88
C TYR A 180 -6.49 -15.31 12.39
N LEU A 181 -5.80 -14.37 13.02
CA LEU A 181 -5.89 -14.11 14.47
C LEU A 181 -7.33 -13.76 14.88
N ILE A 182 -7.95 -12.78 14.19
CA ILE A 182 -9.32 -12.33 14.45
C ILE A 182 -10.33 -13.49 14.33
N LYS A 183 -10.17 -14.34 13.32
CA LYS A 183 -11.05 -15.50 13.15
C LYS A 183 -10.95 -16.48 14.32
N ASN A 184 -9.74 -16.74 14.81
CA ASN A 184 -9.52 -17.71 15.88
C ASN A 184 -9.89 -17.17 17.26
N THR A 185 -9.70 -15.88 17.52
CA THR A 185 -10.14 -15.23 18.76
C THR A 185 -11.66 -15.30 18.90
N LYS A 186 -12.41 -15.00 17.83
CA LYS A 186 -13.89 -15.10 17.82
C LYS A 186 -14.44 -16.53 17.98
N ASN A 187 -13.64 -17.53 17.66
CA ASN A 187 -14.07 -18.93 17.84
C ASN A 187 -13.75 -19.50 19.22
N SER A 188 -13.07 -18.71 20.06
CA SER A 188 -12.67 -19.10 21.42
C SER A 188 -13.55 -18.49 22.52
N GLU A 189 -14.50 -17.62 22.13
CA GLU A 189 -15.59 -17.09 22.95
C GLU A 189 -16.88 -17.91 22.74
#